data_d9eddf68d0c076df656541ebbba31a61
#
_entry.id   d9eddf68d0c076df656541ebbba31a61
#
_cell.length_a   1.000
_cell.length_b   1.000
_cell.length_c   1.000
_cell.angle_alpha   90.00
_cell.angle_beta   90.00
_cell.angle_gamma   90.00
#
_symmetry.space_group_name_H-M   'P 1'
#
loop_
_entity.id
_entity.type
_entity.pdbx_description
1 polymer ?
#
loop_
_entity_poly.entity_id
_entity_poly.type
_entity_poly.pdbx_seq_one_letter_code
_entity_poly.pdbx_strand_id
1 'polypeptide(L)'
;MKSPLFSILASLLVFSSAAMGQQRLKIATVSMERLFNEYHKTAEVQRDINIERARIQKDNNNKLSSIRAIDAKLQEIREKLANKDLGEKERQTLRNESRELSQDGKSKERERTEFLERRNRALSETMRKQMRGILVKIQRTVSERAKEENYDFILDASGKSNQGIPFVIHARETTDLSDSLLEEINADK
;
A
#
# COMPACT_ATOMS: atom_id res chain seq x y z
N MET A 1 -53.29 4.82 -79.14
CA MET A 1 -53.26 5.63 -77.89
C MET A 1 -52.83 4.68 -76.78
N LYS A 2 -51.56 4.70 -76.40
CA LYS A 2 -50.97 3.83 -75.32
C LYS A 2 -50.64 4.76 -74.15
N SER A 3 -51.25 4.52 -73.03
CA SER A 3 -51.23 5.30 -71.80
C SER A 3 -49.86 5.22 -71.10
N PRO A 4 -49.29 6.35 -70.67
CA PRO A 4 -48.02 6.40 -69.95
C PRO A 4 -48.22 6.37 -68.41
N LEU A 5 -48.86 5.34 -67.89
CA LEU A 5 -49.17 5.24 -66.45
C LEU A 5 -48.31 4.20 -65.68
N PHE A 6 -47.32 3.61 -66.35
CA PHE A 6 -46.53 2.51 -65.77
C PHE A 6 -45.14 2.88 -65.32
N SER A 7 -44.69 4.16 -65.45
CA SER A 7 -43.33 4.60 -65.15
C SER A 7 -43.13 5.32 -63.83
N ILE A 8 -44.15 5.50 -63.00
CA ILE A 8 -44.04 6.24 -61.73
C ILE A 8 -43.91 5.36 -60.48
N LEU A 9 -44.09 4.07 -60.62
CA LEU A 9 -44.09 3.16 -59.46
C LEU A 9 -42.70 2.52 -59.14
N ALA A 10 -41.64 2.84 -59.90
CA ALA A 10 -40.30 2.22 -59.72
C ALA A 10 -39.28 3.11 -58.98
N SER A 11 -39.63 4.33 -58.54
CA SER A 11 -38.68 5.30 -57.96
C SER A 11 -38.82 5.46 -56.46
N LEU A 12 -39.60 4.62 -55.74
CA LEU A 12 -39.86 4.81 -54.29
C LEU A 12 -39.18 3.76 -53.39
N LEU A 13 -38.20 3.02 -53.89
CA LEU A 13 -37.66 1.84 -53.19
C LEU A 13 -36.17 1.87 -52.92
N VAL A 14 -35.49 3.02 -52.88
CA VAL A 14 -34.05 3.06 -52.50
C VAL A 14 -33.76 4.30 -51.65
N PHE A 15 -34.36 4.43 -50.50
CA PHE A 15 -33.83 5.26 -49.40
C PHE A 15 -34.09 4.60 -48.04
N SER A 16 -33.86 3.30 -47.93
CA SER A 16 -33.57 2.73 -46.64
C SER A 16 -32.08 3.01 -46.36
N SER A 17 -31.78 4.28 -46.06
CA SER A 17 -30.54 4.65 -45.44
C SER A 17 -30.45 3.85 -44.13
N ALA A 18 -29.64 2.80 -44.13
CA ALA A 18 -29.20 2.15 -42.91
C ALA A 18 -28.62 3.24 -42.02
N ALA A 19 -29.42 3.78 -41.14
CA ALA A 19 -28.96 4.48 -39.94
C ALA A 19 -28.13 3.45 -39.18
N MET A 20 -26.87 3.24 -39.60
CA MET A 20 -25.86 2.64 -38.73
C MET A 20 -25.76 3.59 -37.55
N GLY A 21 -26.53 3.29 -36.50
CA GLY A 21 -26.45 3.99 -35.25
C GLY A 21 -24.99 3.94 -34.83
N GLN A 22 -24.30 5.05 -34.94
CA GLN A 22 -22.97 5.20 -34.32
C GLN A 22 -23.17 4.83 -32.85
N GLN A 23 -22.74 3.63 -32.50
CA GLN A 23 -22.76 3.16 -31.12
C GLN A 23 -21.85 4.11 -30.34
N ARG A 24 -22.46 5.06 -29.62
CA ARG A 24 -21.72 6.02 -28.83
C ARG A 24 -21.05 5.26 -27.70
N LEU A 25 -19.73 5.28 -27.65
CA LEU A 25 -18.97 4.70 -26.54
C LEU A 25 -19.44 5.26 -25.21
N LYS A 26 -19.81 4.36 -24.29
CA LYS A 26 -20.17 4.71 -22.92
C LYS A 26 -18.88 4.71 -22.09
N ILE A 27 -18.41 5.90 -21.73
CA ILE A 27 -17.15 6.10 -21.00
C ILE A 27 -17.48 6.74 -19.64
N ALA A 28 -16.84 6.22 -18.60
CA ALA A 28 -16.87 6.82 -17.26
C ALA A 28 -15.44 7.07 -16.75
N THR A 29 -15.36 7.79 -15.65
CA THR A 29 -14.13 8.02 -14.91
C THR A 29 -14.27 7.55 -13.47
N VAL A 30 -13.13 7.28 -12.83
CA VAL A 30 -13.05 6.95 -11.42
C VAL A 30 -11.72 7.47 -10.87
N SER A 31 -11.69 7.95 -9.64
CA SER A 31 -10.45 8.23 -8.94
C SER A 31 -10.03 7.01 -8.12
N MET A 32 -9.12 6.20 -8.66
CA MET A 32 -8.56 5.04 -7.95
C MET A 32 -7.83 5.45 -6.66
N GLU A 33 -7.18 6.61 -6.67
CA GLU A 33 -6.54 7.19 -5.48
C GLU A 33 -7.56 7.46 -4.37
N ARG A 34 -8.70 8.07 -4.72
CA ARG A 34 -9.77 8.38 -3.78
C ARG A 34 -10.40 7.10 -3.22
N LEU A 35 -10.76 6.14 -4.10
CA LEU A 35 -11.29 4.85 -3.68
C LEU A 35 -10.37 4.15 -2.70
N PHE A 36 -9.06 4.13 -2.98
CA PHE A 36 -8.08 3.52 -2.11
C PHE A 36 -7.96 4.23 -0.77
N ASN A 37 -7.89 5.55 -0.75
CA ASN A 37 -7.67 6.33 0.48
C ASN A 37 -8.91 6.35 1.40
N GLU A 38 -10.12 6.36 0.83
CA GLU A 38 -11.38 6.46 1.58
C GLU A 38 -12.05 5.10 1.84
N TYR A 39 -11.48 4.00 1.32
CA TYR A 39 -11.93 2.66 1.67
C TYR A 39 -11.58 2.34 3.12
N HIS A 40 -12.59 1.97 3.95
CA HIS A 40 -12.40 1.72 5.37
C HIS A 40 -11.32 0.64 5.66
N LYS A 41 -11.19 -0.38 4.80
CA LYS A 41 -10.15 -1.41 4.94
C LYS A 41 -8.73 -0.87 4.81
N THR A 42 -8.52 0.19 4.03
CA THR A 42 -7.22 0.87 3.95
C THR A 42 -6.84 1.48 5.29
N ALA A 43 -7.79 2.14 5.94
CA ALA A 43 -7.57 2.71 7.27
C ALA A 43 -7.36 1.63 8.35
N GLU A 44 -8.04 0.48 8.28
CA GLU A 44 -7.82 -0.67 9.16
C GLU A 44 -6.40 -1.20 9.01
N VAL A 45 -5.98 -1.49 7.77
CA VAL A 45 -4.63 -1.98 7.48
C VAL A 45 -3.57 -1.00 7.96
N GLN A 46 -3.78 0.30 7.74
CA GLN A 46 -2.83 1.32 8.19
C GLN A 46 -2.71 1.36 9.72
N ARG A 47 -3.82 1.20 10.45
CA ARG A 47 -3.80 1.09 11.93
C ARG A 47 -3.02 -0.12 12.39
N ASP A 48 -3.27 -1.30 11.79
CA ASP A 48 -2.58 -2.53 12.15
C ASP A 48 -1.06 -2.44 11.91
N ILE A 49 -0.66 -1.85 10.79
CA ILE A 49 0.75 -1.59 10.49
C ILE A 49 1.38 -0.64 11.51
N ASN A 50 0.68 0.41 11.93
CA ASN A 50 1.16 1.35 12.94
C ASN A 50 1.29 0.71 14.33
N ILE A 51 0.34 -0.14 14.71
CA ILE A 51 0.40 -0.92 15.97
C ILE A 51 1.62 -1.85 15.94
N GLU A 52 1.83 -2.59 14.86
CA GLU A 52 2.97 -3.50 14.75
C GLU A 52 4.31 -2.76 14.74
N ARG A 53 4.39 -1.60 14.07
CA ARG A 53 5.56 -0.73 14.12
C ARG A 53 5.87 -0.27 15.54
N ALA A 54 4.86 0.13 16.31
CA ALA A 54 5.02 0.51 17.71
C ALA A 54 5.50 -0.65 18.59
N ARG A 55 5.03 -1.88 18.34
CA ARG A 55 5.52 -3.10 19.02
C ARG A 55 7.00 -3.35 18.73
N ILE A 56 7.38 -3.31 17.46
CA ILE A 56 8.79 -3.47 17.06
C ILE A 56 9.67 -2.42 17.75
N GLN A 57 9.23 -1.18 17.80
CA GLN A 57 9.97 -0.11 18.47
C GLN A 57 10.10 -0.34 19.98
N LYS A 58 9.03 -0.76 20.65
CA LYS A 58 9.06 -1.12 22.07
C LYS A 58 10.07 -2.24 22.35
N ASP A 59 10.03 -3.31 21.56
CA ASP A 59 10.93 -4.44 21.71
C ASP A 59 12.40 -4.05 21.46
N ASN A 60 12.64 -3.21 20.46
CA ASN A 60 13.96 -2.62 20.21
C ASN A 60 14.47 -1.82 21.41
N ASN A 61 13.61 -0.99 22.01
CA ASN A 61 13.98 -0.18 23.18
C ASN A 61 14.32 -1.07 24.38
N ASN A 62 13.58 -2.17 24.61
CA ASN A 62 13.86 -3.12 25.66
C ASN A 62 15.23 -3.80 25.46
N LYS A 63 15.51 -4.24 24.23
CA LYS A 63 16.83 -4.83 23.87
C LYS A 63 17.96 -3.81 24.06
N LEU A 64 17.75 -2.57 23.63
CA LEU A 64 18.73 -1.50 23.79
C LEU A 64 18.99 -1.16 25.28
N SER A 65 17.95 -1.18 26.12
CA SER A 65 18.08 -0.99 27.56
C SER A 65 18.96 -2.08 28.20
N SER A 66 18.79 -3.33 27.78
CA SER A 66 19.64 -4.45 28.27
C SER A 66 21.10 -4.29 27.85
N ILE A 67 21.37 -3.80 26.64
CA ILE A 67 22.74 -3.52 26.15
C ILE A 67 23.36 -2.39 26.95
N ARG A 68 22.62 -1.29 27.18
CA ARG A 68 23.10 -0.15 28.00
C ARG A 68 23.42 -0.55 29.44
N ALA A 69 22.67 -1.49 30.00
CA ALA A 69 22.98 -2.02 31.34
C ALA A 69 24.31 -2.77 31.39
N ILE A 70 24.65 -3.50 30.30
CA ILE A 70 25.94 -4.17 30.17
C ILE A 70 27.06 -3.14 30.02
N ASP A 71 26.86 -2.09 29.18
CA ASP A 71 27.84 -1.03 28.99
C ASP A 71 28.13 -0.28 30.30
N ALA A 72 27.12 -0.01 31.12
CA ALA A 72 27.27 0.59 32.44
C ALA A 72 28.14 -0.28 33.35
N LYS A 73 27.85 -1.60 33.40
CA LYS A 73 28.68 -2.54 34.19
C LYS A 73 30.12 -2.61 33.69
N LEU A 74 30.35 -2.62 32.39
CA LEU A 74 31.66 -2.58 31.83
C LEU A 74 32.45 -1.30 32.23
N GLN A 75 31.74 -0.18 32.29
CA GLN A 75 32.32 1.09 32.75
C GLN A 75 32.72 1.00 34.24
N GLU A 76 31.83 0.49 35.10
CA GLU A 76 32.17 0.26 36.52
C GLU A 76 33.39 -0.65 36.72
N ILE A 77 33.49 -1.74 35.95
CA ILE A 77 34.63 -2.64 36.01
C ILE A 77 35.93 -1.92 35.56
N ARG A 78 35.86 -1.07 34.53
CA ARG A 78 37.01 -0.27 34.07
C ARG A 78 37.49 0.68 35.16
N GLU A 79 36.56 1.34 35.86
CA GLU A 79 36.90 2.25 36.96
C GLU A 79 37.57 1.48 38.12
N LYS A 80 37.03 0.32 38.52
CA LYS A 80 37.62 -0.54 39.55
C LYS A 80 39.04 -1.02 39.14
N LEU A 81 39.24 -1.45 37.89
CA LEU A 81 40.55 -1.89 37.39
C LEU A 81 41.58 -0.76 37.34
N ALA A 82 41.17 0.52 37.30
CA ALA A 82 42.05 1.67 37.35
C ALA A 82 42.65 1.90 38.74
N ASN A 83 42.08 1.33 39.81
CA ASN A 83 42.60 1.40 41.15
C ASN A 83 43.94 0.61 41.24
N LYS A 84 45.04 1.29 41.64
CA LYS A 84 46.39 0.68 41.75
C LYS A 84 46.51 -0.27 42.94
N ASP A 85 45.70 -0.08 43.99
CA ASP A 85 45.77 -0.89 45.21
C ASP A 85 44.95 -2.19 45.11
N LEU A 86 44.34 -2.47 43.93
CA LEU A 86 43.57 -3.68 43.70
C LEU A 86 44.45 -4.95 43.71
N GLY A 87 44.04 -5.92 44.53
CA GLY A 87 44.75 -7.22 44.62
C GLY A 87 44.73 -7.99 43.31
N GLU A 88 45.78 -8.76 43.00
CA GLU A 88 45.92 -9.46 41.70
C GLU A 88 44.79 -10.46 41.44
N LYS A 89 44.33 -11.18 42.48
CA LYS A 89 43.20 -12.12 42.35
C LYS A 89 41.91 -11.41 41.95
N GLU A 90 41.65 -10.26 42.55
CA GLU A 90 40.43 -9.47 42.28
C GLU A 90 40.54 -8.84 40.88
N ARG A 91 41.74 -8.34 40.50
CA ARG A 91 41.99 -7.83 39.15
C ARG A 91 41.74 -8.88 38.08
N GLN A 92 42.18 -10.11 38.30
CA GLN A 92 41.94 -11.22 37.38
C GLN A 92 40.45 -11.57 37.26
N THR A 93 39.70 -11.56 38.37
CA THR A 93 38.26 -11.80 38.39
C THR A 93 37.52 -10.73 37.56
N LEU A 94 37.83 -9.44 37.81
CA LEU A 94 37.21 -8.32 37.06
C LEU A 94 37.56 -8.35 35.57
N ARG A 95 38.75 -8.78 35.17
CA ARG A 95 39.11 -8.95 33.75
C ARG A 95 38.31 -10.06 33.10
N ASN A 96 38.06 -11.17 33.82
CA ASN A 96 37.25 -12.27 33.30
C ASN A 96 35.79 -11.83 33.12
N GLU A 97 35.20 -11.21 34.15
CA GLU A 97 33.86 -10.65 34.11
C GLU A 97 33.69 -9.63 32.95
N SER A 98 34.68 -8.74 32.76
CA SER A 98 34.68 -7.78 31.65
C SER A 98 34.66 -8.46 30.28
N ARG A 99 35.40 -9.59 30.13
CA ARG A 99 35.39 -10.36 28.87
C ARG A 99 34.03 -10.99 28.60
N GLU A 100 33.45 -11.63 29.61
CA GLU A 100 32.13 -12.27 29.49
C GLU A 100 31.02 -11.24 29.17
N LEU A 101 31.00 -10.13 29.89
CA LEU A 101 30.04 -9.02 29.60
C LEU A 101 30.22 -8.42 28.22
N SER A 102 31.50 -8.26 27.76
CA SER A 102 31.78 -7.77 26.42
C SER A 102 31.30 -8.73 25.33
N GLN A 103 31.40 -10.03 25.54
CA GLN A 103 30.88 -11.04 24.61
C GLN A 103 29.32 -11.03 24.60
N ASP A 104 28.71 -10.98 25.79
CA ASP A 104 27.24 -10.90 25.93
C ASP A 104 26.70 -9.64 25.26
N GLY A 105 27.32 -8.47 25.49
CA GLY A 105 26.94 -7.20 24.85
C GLY A 105 26.98 -7.28 23.31
N LYS A 106 28.06 -7.86 22.76
CA LYS A 106 28.18 -8.07 21.31
C LYS A 106 27.13 -9.05 20.77
N SER A 107 26.80 -10.10 21.53
CA SER A 107 25.75 -11.05 21.15
C SER A 107 24.38 -10.37 21.10
N LYS A 108 24.04 -9.63 22.17
CA LYS A 108 22.77 -8.89 22.25
C LYS A 108 22.61 -7.82 21.16
N GLU A 109 23.71 -7.14 20.79
CA GLU A 109 23.67 -6.17 19.70
C GLU A 109 23.41 -6.85 18.35
N ARG A 110 24.02 -8.01 18.08
CA ARG A 110 23.71 -8.81 16.88
C ARG A 110 22.28 -9.27 16.87
N GLU A 111 21.80 -9.84 17.97
CA GLU A 111 20.40 -10.28 18.12
C GLU A 111 19.42 -9.13 17.89
N ARG A 112 19.71 -7.92 18.40
CA ARG A 112 18.91 -6.72 18.19
C ARG A 112 18.85 -6.33 16.71
N THR A 113 19.99 -6.31 16.04
CA THR A 113 20.09 -5.97 14.62
C THR A 113 19.32 -6.97 13.76
N GLU A 114 19.54 -8.26 13.97
CA GLU A 114 18.82 -9.33 13.25
C GLU A 114 17.32 -9.30 13.53
N PHE A 115 16.91 -9.01 14.77
CA PHE A 115 15.51 -8.84 15.12
C PHE A 115 14.87 -7.71 14.31
N LEU A 116 15.51 -6.53 14.26
CA LEU A 116 15.01 -5.38 13.51
C LEU A 116 14.91 -5.68 12.01
N GLU A 117 15.93 -6.30 11.43
CA GLU A 117 15.92 -6.67 10.01
C GLU A 117 14.78 -7.62 9.68
N ARG A 118 14.62 -8.70 10.44
CA ARG A 118 13.55 -9.69 10.23
C ARG A 118 12.17 -9.07 10.39
N ARG A 119 11.95 -8.29 11.47
CA ARG A 119 10.63 -7.69 11.75
C ARG A 119 10.25 -6.62 10.74
N ASN A 120 11.18 -5.73 10.35
CA ASN A 120 10.92 -4.70 9.36
C ASN A 120 10.67 -5.29 7.96
N ARG A 121 11.38 -6.36 7.59
CA ARG A 121 11.13 -7.08 6.34
C ARG A 121 9.75 -7.70 6.34
N ALA A 122 9.39 -8.45 7.38
CA ALA A 122 8.08 -9.08 7.50
C ALA A 122 6.93 -8.04 7.50
N LEU A 123 7.10 -6.91 8.21
CA LEU A 123 6.13 -5.82 8.21
C LEU A 123 5.95 -5.22 6.82
N SER A 124 7.05 -4.97 6.09
CA SER A 124 6.99 -4.43 4.73
C SER A 124 6.32 -5.40 3.74
N GLU A 125 6.57 -6.70 3.88
CA GLU A 125 5.92 -7.73 3.07
C GLU A 125 4.41 -7.81 3.35
N THR A 126 4.05 -7.80 4.63
CA THR A 126 2.64 -7.78 5.07
C THR A 126 1.91 -6.56 4.52
N MET A 127 2.50 -5.37 4.69
CA MET A 127 1.94 -4.13 4.18
C MET A 127 1.71 -4.20 2.66
N ARG A 128 2.73 -4.60 1.88
CA ARG A 128 2.61 -4.73 0.43
C ARG A 128 1.52 -5.72 0.01
N LYS A 129 1.43 -6.87 0.70
CA LYS A 129 0.41 -7.89 0.42
C LYS A 129 -1.00 -7.35 0.69
N GLN A 130 -1.21 -6.70 1.83
CA GLN A 130 -2.52 -6.16 2.21
C GLN A 130 -2.95 -5.01 1.28
N MET A 131 -2.05 -4.05 0.98
CA MET A 131 -2.34 -2.96 0.06
C MET A 131 -2.65 -3.45 -1.36
N ARG A 132 -1.93 -4.47 -1.83
CA ARG A 132 -2.24 -5.11 -3.12
C ARG A 132 -3.62 -5.78 -3.09
N GLY A 133 -3.98 -6.46 -2.00
CA GLY A 133 -5.30 -7.08 -1.84
C GLY A 133 -6.44 -6.04 -1.92
N ILE A 134 -6.26 -4.88 -1.30
CA ILE A 134 -7.20 -3.76 -1.37
C ILE A 134 -7.33 -3.27 -2.81
N LEU A 135 -6.23 -3.00 -3.51
CA LEU A 135 -6.25 -2.54 -4.90
C LEU A 135 -6.96 -3.54 -5.82
N VAL A 136 -6.70 -4.85 -5.65
CA VAL A 136 -7.38 -5.89 -6.41
C VAL A 136 -8.89 -5.90 -6.15
N LYS A 137 -9.33 -5.74 -4.88
CA LYS A 137 -10.77 -5.64 -4.55
C LYS A 137 -11.40 -4.43 -5.24
N ILE A 138 -10.78 -3.25 -5.15
CA ILE A 138 -11.28 -2.02 -5.79
C ILE A 138 -11.37 -2.21 -7.31
N GLN A 139 -10.31 -2.69 -7.96
CA GLN A 139 -10.31 -2.95 -9.40
C GLN A 139 -11.39 -3.92 -9.83
N ARG A 140 -11.63 -4.95 -9.02
CA ARG A 140 -12.70 -5.92 -9.27
C ARG A 140 -14.07 -5.24 -9.22
N THR A 141 -14.37 -4.48 -8.17
CA THR A 141 -15.65 -3.75 -8.04
C THR A 141 -15.86 -2.79 -9.21
N VAL A 142 -14.83 -2.00 -9.60
CA VAL A 142 -14.90 -1.13 -10.79
C VAL A 142 -15.22 -1.93 -12.06
N SER A 143 -14.56 -3.07 -12.25
CA SER A 143 -14.78 -3.94 -13.42
C SER A 143 -16.16 -4.59 -13.44
N GLU A 144 -16.70 -4.98 -12.28
CA GLU A 144 -18.04 -5.53 -12.13
C GLU A 144 -19.09 -4.44 -12.49
N ARG A 145 -18.95 -3.22 -11.96
CA ARG A 145 -19.78 -2.08 -12.31
C ARG A 145 -19.74 -1.74 -13.81
N ALA A 146 -18.54 -1.79 -14.41
CA ALA A 146 -18.39 -1.55 -15.85
C ALA A 146 -19.23 -2.53 -16.69
N LYS A 147 -19.23 -3.81 -16.31
CA LYS A 147 -20.01 -4.86 -17.00
C LYS A 147 -21.52 -4.71 -16.78
N GLU A 148 -21.93 -4.47 -15.53
CA GLU A 148 -23.36 -4.33 -15.16
C GLU A 148 -24.02 -3.15 -15.86
N GLU A 149 -23.32 -2.04 -15.96
CA GLU A 149 -23.83 -0.83 -16.60
C GLU A 149 -23.45 -0.67 -18.06
N ASN A 150 -22.80 -1.68 -18.67
CA ASN A 150 -22.36 -1.68 -20.07
C ASN A 150 -21.49 -0.46 -20.44
N TYR A 151 -20.50 -0.14 -19.60
CA TYR A 151 -19.45 0.82 -19.96
C TYR A 151 -18.44 0.14 -20.90
N ASP A 152 -18.07 0.85 -21.97
CA ASP A 152 -16.99 0.43 -22.87
C ASP A 152 -15.62 0.69 -22.22
N PHE A 153 -15.50 1.79 -21.44
CA PHE A 153 -14.28 2.17 -20.71
C PHE A 153 -14.62 2.84 -19.39
N ILE A 154 -13.81 2.50 -18.34
CA ILE A 154 -13.70 3.30 -17.12
C ILE A 154 -12.22 3.71 -17.00
N LEU A 155 -11.97 5.02 -16.98
CA LEU A 155 -10.64 5.59 -16.93
C LEU A 155 -10.28 6.09 -15.54
N ASP A 156 -9.07 5.80 -15.07
CA ASP A 156 -8.57 6.37 -13.81
C ASP A 156 -8.20 7.84 -13.99
N ALA A 157 -9.02 8.73 -13.41
CA ALA A 157 -8.80 10.17 -13.43
C ALA A 157 -7.71 10.64 -12.45
N SER A 158 -7.29 9.79 -11.50
CA SER A 158 -6.21 10.10 -10.56
C SER A 158 -4.82 9.78 -11.10
N GLY A 159 -4.74 9.00 -12.19
CA GLY A 159 -3.48 8.58 -12.79
C GLY A 159 -2.68 9.74 -13.37
N LYS A 160 -1.37 9.76 -13.10
CA LYS A 160 -0.43 10.78 -13.55
C LYS A 160 0.81 10.15 -14.20
N SER A 161 1.40 10.88 -15.16
CA SER A 161 2.70 10.52 -15.72
C SER A 161 3.83 10.70 -14.69
N ASN A 162 5.02 10.21 -15.00
CA ASN A 162 6.23 10.43 -14.17
C ASN A 162 6.56 11.92 -13.96
N GLN A 163 6.06 12.81 -14.83
CA GLN A 163 6.20 14.26 -14.70
C GLN A 163 5.06 14.93 -13.93
N GLY A 164 4.12 14.13 -13.37
CA GLY A 164 2.97 14.64 -12.61
C GLY A 164 1.80 15.14 -13.46
N ILE A 165 1.83 14.93 -14.79
CA ILE A 165 0.77 15.35 -15.70
C ILE A 165 -0.37 14.31 -15.62
N PRO A 166 -1.63 14.73 -15.34
CA PRO A 166 -2.76 13.81 -15.34
C PRO A 166 -2.96 13.14 -16.70
N PHE A 167 -3.32 11.85 -16.71
CA PHE A 167 -3.70 11.16 -17.96
C PHE A 167 -5.08 11.60 -18.45
N VAL A 168 -6.02 11.87 -17.52
CA VAL A 168 -7.32 12.45 -17.84
C VAL A 168 -7.27 13.93 -17.50
N ILE A 169 -7.16 14.79 -18.51
CA ILE A 169 -7.05 16.25 -18.34
C ILE A 169 -8.41 16.88 -18.03
N HIS A 170 -9.47 16.33 -18.64
CA HIS A 170 -10.83 16.81 -18.46
C HIS A 170 -11.84 15.66 -18.60
N ALA A 171 -12.77 15.60 -17.69
CA ALA A 171 -13.96 14.76 -17.76
C ALA A 171 -15.14 15.54 -17.16
N ARG A 172 -16.37 15.22 -17.58
CA ARG A 172 -17.56 15.79 -16.96
C ARG A 172 -17.80 15.11 -15.62
N GLU A 173 -18.22 15.85 -14.61
CA GLU A 173 -18.59 15.29 -13.28
C GLU A 173 -19.64 14.18 -13.38
N THR A 174 -20.59 14.31 -14.29
CA THR A 174 -21.63 13.30 -14.53
C THR A 174 -21.12 11.94 -15.01
N THR A 175 -19.82 11.85 -15.38
CA THR A 175 -19.16 10.59 -15.76
C THR A 175 -18.32 9.99 -14.65
N ASP A 176 -18.17 10.66 -13.51
CA ASP A 176 -17.38 10.18 -12.36
C ASP A 176 -18.22 9.22 -11.51
N LEU A 177 -17.74 8.00 -11.35
CA LEU A 177 -18.35 6.94 -10.55
C LEU A 177 -17.76 6.80 -9.15
N SER A 178 -16.82 7.67 -8.78
CA SER A 178 -16.04 7.52 -7.54
C SER A 178 -16.94 7.46 -6.29
N ASP A 179 -17.95 8.35 -6.18
CA ASP A 179 -18.83 8.39 -5.02
C ASP A 179 -19.67 7.11 -4.89
N SER A 180 -20.33 6.68 -5.97
CA SER A 180 -21.16 5.48 -5.95
C SER A 180 -20.35 4.20 -5.70
N LEU A 181 -19.15 4.10 -6.27
CA LEU A 181 -18.25 2.98 -6.03
C LEU A 181 -17.68 3.00 -4.60
N LEU A 182 -17.44 4.18 -4.04
CA LEU A 182 -16.99 4.32 -2.66
C LEU A 182 -18.07 3.86 -1.67
N GLU A 183 -19.31 4.22 -1.90
CA GLU A 183 -20.45 3.71 -1.13
C GLU A 183 -20.54 2.19 -1.20
N GLU A 184 -20.42 1.62 -2.39
CA GLU A 184 -20.47 0.17 -2.63
C GLU A 184 -19.36 -0.58 -1.90
N ILE A 185 -18.09 -0.17 -2.06
CA ILE A 185 -16.95 -0.87 -1.41
C ILE A 185 -16.97 -0.71 0.12
N ASN A 186 -17.60 0.33 0.64
CA ASN A 186 -17.74 0.57 2.07
C ASN A 186 -19.03 -0.03 2.68
N ALA A 187 -19.98 -0.52 1.87
CA ALA A 187 -21.16 -1.21 2.34
C ALA A 187 -20.86 -2.60 2.92
N ASP A 188 -19.78 -3.25 2.49
CA ASP A 188 -19.30 -4.54 2.99
C ASP A 188 -18.63 -4.38 4.39
N LYS A 189 -19.40 -3.94 5.41
CA LYS A 189 -18.92 -3.81 6.81
C LYS A 189 -19.16 -5.07 7.60
#